data_9e3d522a5b181d5c01781d71ac97765e
#
_entry.id   9e3d522a5b181d5c01781d71ac97765e
#
_cell.length_a   1.000
_cell.length_b   1.000
_cell.length_c   1.000
_cell.angle_alpha   90.00
_cell.angle_beta   90.00
_cell.angle_gamma   90.00
#
_symmetry.space_group_name_H-M   'P 1'
#
loop_
_entity.id
_entity.type
_entity.pdbx_description
1 polymer ?
#
loop_
_entity_poly.entity_id
_entity_poly.type
_entity_poly.pdbx_seq_one_letter_code
_entity_poly.pdbx_strand_id
1 'polypeptide(L)'
;MKIVALGSRAFVSGFMLSGVNGIQVSNSPEALQQIQSLVNDKEIGLVLISSDISSDISDQITDIRSEHPIPLIYEIPAPGTKTESVDYRELIKKVLKM
;
A
#
# COMPACT_ATOMS: atom_id res chain seq x y z
N MET A 1 14.20 6.46 4.08
CA MET A 1 12.78 6.36 3.68
C MET A 1 12.34 4.91 3.70
N LYS A 2 11.27 4.61 4.37
CA LYS A 2 10.74 3.24 4.43
C LYS A 2 9.54 3.09 3.52
N ILE A 3 9.36 1.89 3.01
CA ILE A 3 8.22 1.51 2.18
C ILE A 3 7.44 0.44 2.93
N VAL A 4 6.12 0.60 3.03
CA VAL A 4 5.25 -0.35 3.74
C VAL A 4 4.15 -0.82 2.79
N ALA A 5 3.90 -2.12 2.75
CA ALA A 5 2.82 -2.72 1.98
C ALA A 5 1.70 -3.16 2.92
N LEU A 6 0.46 -2.80 2.57
CA LEU A 6 -0.74 -3.16 3.33
C LEU A 6 -1.66 -3.99 2.45
N GLY A 7 -2.12 -5.10 2.97
CA GLY A 7 -3.06 -5.91 2.21
C GLY A 7 -3.21 -7.31 2.78
N SER A 8 -3.76 -8.21 1.97
CA SER A 8 -3.91 -9.60 2.33
C SER A 8 -2.53 -10.24 2.48
N ARG A 9 -2.51 -11.44 3.06
CA ARG A 9 -1.28 -12.18 3.24
C ARG A 9 -0.54 -12.40 1.92
N ALA A 10 -1.27 -12.74 0.86
CA ALA A 10 -0.66 -12.98 -0.45
C ALA A 10 -0.02 -11.70 -1.01
N PHE A 11 -0.73 -10.58 -0.89
CA PHE A 11 -0.23 -9.29 -1.36
C PHE A 11 1.05 -8.90 -0.63
N VAL A 12 1.00 -8.94 0.69
CA VAL A 12 2.10 -8.52 1.56
C VAL A 12 3.32 -9.41 1.35
N SER A 13 3.10 -10.73 1.25
CA SER A 13 4.21 -11.67 1.08
C SER A 13 5.02 -11.40 -0.18
N GLY A 14 4.34 -11.03 -1.27
CA GLY A 14 5.04 -10.71 -2.51
C GLY A 14 5.98 -9.53 -2.35
N PHE A 15 5.55 -8.50 -1.63
CA PHE A 15 6.39 -7.32 -1.41
C PHE A 15 7.50 -7.57 -0.40
N MET A 16 7.22 -8.38 0.62
CA MET A 16 8.23 -8.71 1.63
C MET A 16 9.42 -9.44 1.02
N LEU A 17 9.19 -10.24 -0.01
CA LEU A 17 10.27 -10.91 -0.72
C LEU A 17 11.21 -9.92 -1.40
N SER A 18 10.74 -8.71 -1.68
CA SER A 18 11.55 -7.64 -2.28
C SER A 18 12.16 -6.72 -1.24
N GLY A 19 12.07 -7.05 0.04
CA GLY A 19 12.63 -6.23 1.11
C GLY A 19 11.74 -5.11 1.62
N VAL A 20 10.48 -5.08 1.20
CA VAL A 20 9.51 -4.09 1.66
C VAL A 20 8.89 -4.57 2.97
N ASN A 21 8.68 -3.66 3.91
CA ASN A 21 7.98 -3.99 5.15
C ASN A 21 6.51 -4.26 4.84
N GLY A 22 5.93 -5.24 5.49
CA GLY A 22 4.55 -5.64 5.23
C GLY A 22 3.70 -5.64 6.48
N ILE A 23 2.46 -5.17 6.35
CA ILE A 23 1.46 -5.25 7.40
C ILE A 23 0.23 -5.94 6.81
N GLN A 24 -0.08 -7.11 7.33
CA GLN A 24 -1.24 -7.85 6.90
C GLN A 24 -2.49 -7.25 7.53
N VAL A 25 -3.51 -6.98 6.71
CA VAL A 25 -4.81 -6.50 7.19
C VAL A 25 -5.90 -7.38 6.62
N SER A 26 -6.98 -7.52 7.37
CA SER A 26 -8.08 -8.43 7.01
C SER A 26 -9.25 -7.70 6.35
N ASN A 27 -9.36 -6.40 6.56
CA ASN A 27 -10.50 -5.62 6.04
C ASN A 27 -10.12 -4.15 5.91
N SER A 28 -11.01 -3.40 5.28
CA SER A 28 -10.77 -1.97 5.02
C SER A 28 -10.66 -1.11 6.27
N PRO A 29 -11.52 -1.27 7.29
CA PRO A 29 -11.36 -0.48 8.52
C PRO A 29 -10.02 -0.71 9.20
N GLU A 30 -9.53 -1.93 9.21
CA GLU A 30 -8.22 -2.25 9.79
C GLU A 30 -7.10 -1.57 9.00
N ALA A 31 -7.21 -1.60 7.65
CA ALA A 31 -6.25 -0.93 6.80
C ALA A 31 -6.23 0.57 7.06
N LEU A 32 -7.40 1.17 7.22
CA LEU A 32 -7.49 2.61 7.48
C LEU A 32 -6.81 2.98 8.80
N GLN A 33 -6.98 2.17 9.84
CA GLN A 33 -6.29 2.40 11.10
C GLN A 33 -4.78 2.35 10.94
N GLN A 34 -4.29 1.41 10.16
CA GLN A 34 -2.86 1.30 9.90
C GLN A 34 -2.35 2.51 9.12
N ILE A 35 -3.08 2.96 8.12
CA ILE A 35 -2.69 4.14 7.35
C ILE A 35 -2.62 5.36 8.25
N GLN A 36 -3.59 5.56 9.12
CA GLN A 36 -3.60 6.70 10.04
C GLN A 36 -2.40 6.69 10.98
N SER A 37 -1.96 5.52 11.38
CA SER A 37 -0.75 5.37 12.17
C SER A 37 0.49 5.67 11.35
N LEU A 38 0.53 5.17 10.12
CA LEU A 38 1.71 5.30 9.26
C LEU A 38 1.96 6.74 8.81
N VAL A 39 0.91 7.53 8.60
CA VAL A 39 1.09 8.92 8.16
C VAL A 39 1.71 9.81 9.24
N ASN A 40 1.72 9.34 10.47
CA ASN A 40 2.39 10.05 11.57
C ASN A 40 3.85 9.64 11.73
N ASP A 41 4.31 8.65 10.99
CA ASP A 41 5.69 8.20 11.06
C ASP A 41 6.49 8.85 9.93
N LYS A 42 7.38 9.76 10.29
CA LYS A 42 8.16 10.54 9.32
C LYS A 42 9.17 9.71 8.52
N GLU A 43 9.46 8.51 8.97
CA GLU A 43 10.40 7.64 8.26
C GLU A 43 9.77 6.95 7.08
N ILE A 44 8.44 6.87 7.04
CA ILE A 44 7.72 6.19 5.97
C ILE A 44 7.48 7.17 4.82
N GLY A 45 7.99 6.82 3.64
CA GLY A 45 7.83 7.65 2.46
C GLY A 45 6.82 7.15 1.47
N LEU A 46 6.48 5.86 1.55
CA LEU A 46 5.57 5.23 0.58
C LEU A 46 4.77 4.13 1.25
N VAL A 47 3.45 4.14 1.01
CA VAL A 47 2.55 3.08 1.45
C VAL A 47 1.92 2.47 0.20
N LEU A 48 2.08 1.16 0.05
CA LEU A 48 1.48 0.39 -1.03
C LEU A 48 0.28 -0.36 -0.47
N ILE A 49 -0.89 -0.14 -1.05
CA ILE A 49 -2.11 -0.77 -0.56
C ILE A 49 -2.79 -1.55 -1.67
N SER A 50 -3.32 -2.72 -1.33
CA SER A 50 -4.06 -3.56 -2.25
C SER A 50 -5.38 -2.90 -2.65
N SER A 51 -5.68 -2.86 -3.95
CA SER A 51 -6.86 -2.15 -4.47
C SER A 51 -8.18 -2.77 -4.00
N ASP A 52 -8.20 -4.06 -3.71
CA ASP A 52 -9.42 -4.72 -3.20
C ASP A 52 -9.81 -4.20 -1.81
N ILE A 53 -8.83 -3.73 -1.05
CA ILE A 53 -9.06 -3.13 0.26
C ILE A 53 -9.25 -1.62 0.14
N SER A 54 -8.46 -0.96 -0.68
CA SER A 54 -8.50 0.50 -0.78
C SER A 54 -9.78 1.02 -1.41
N SER A 55 -10.43 0.23 -2.26
CA SER A 55 -11.66 0.68 -2.92
C SER A 55 -12.77 1.03 -1.94
N ASP A 56 -12.83 0.35 -0.81
CA ASP A 56 -13.85 0.61 0.22
C ASP A 56 -13.56 1.85 1.05
N ILE A 57 -12.34 2.35 1.01
CA ILE A 57 -11.92 3.51 1.80
C ILE A 57 -11.28 4.59 0.92
N SER A 58 -11.66 4.64 -0.35
CA SER A 58 -11.04 5.57 -1.30
C SER A 58 -11.24 7.03 -0.90
N ASP A 59 -12.41 7.37 -0.36
CA ASP A 59 -12.66 8.76 0.08
C ASP A 59 -11.77 9.13 1.25
N GLN A 60 -11.61 8.23 2.20
CA GLN A 60 -10.74 8.44 3.35
C GLN A 60 -9.28 8.56 2.92
N ILE A 61 -8.87 7.74 1.96
CA ILE A 61 -7.51 7.82 1.43
C ILE A 61 -7.27 9.16 0.73
N THR A 62 -8.25 9.64 -0.02
CA THR A 62 -8.16 10.94 -0.68
C THR A 62 -8.00 12.06 0.34
N ASP A 63 -8.76 12.03 1.41
CA ASP A 63 -8.65 13.02 2.49
C ASP A 63 -7.27 12.97 3.13
N ILE A 64 -6.75 11.78 3.39
CA ILE A 64 -5.43 11.62 3.98
C ILE A 64 -4.35 12.18 3.04
N ARG A 65 -4.46 11.90 1.75
CA ARG A 65 -3.51 12.43 0.77
C ARG A 65 -3.48 13.95 0.74
N SER A 66 -4.63 14.59 0.91
CA SER A 66 -4.69 16.05 0.89
C SER A 66 -4.09 16.67 2.15
N GLU A 67 -4.20 15.99 3.29
CA GLU A 67 -3.67 16.48 4.56
C GLU A 67 -2.21 16.10 4.79
N HIS A 68 -1.80 14.98 4.22
CA HIS A 68 -0.45 14.43 4.42
C HIS A 68 0.19 14.12 3.07
N PRO A 69 0.92 15.06 2.46
CA PRO A 69 1.58 14.80 1.19
C PRO A 69 2.64 13.69 1.29
N ILE A 70 3.14 13.43 2.47
CA ILE A 70 4.06 12.33 2.75
C ILE A 70 3.51 11.53 3.91
N PRO A 71 3.44 10.20 3.85
CA PRO A 71 3.89 9.32 2.76
C PRO A 71 2.95 9.31 1.56
N LEU A 72 3.48 8.95 0.40
CA LEU A 72 2.65 8.70 -0.77
C LEU A 72 1.88 7.40 -0.56
N ILE A 73 0.61 7.39 -0.93
CA ILE A 73 -0.22 6.19 -0.86
C ILE A 73 -0.54 5.75 -2.28
N TYR A 74 -0.10 4.56 -2.63
CA TYR A 74 -0.26 4.03 -3.98
C TYR A 74 -1.08 2.75 -3.95
N GLU A 75 -2.14 2.72 -4.75
CA GLU A 75 -3.03 1.57 -4.83
C GLU A 75 -2.54 0.62 -5.93
N ILE A 76 -2.38 -0.65 -5.59
CA ILE A 76 -1.84 -1.66 -6.50
C ILE A 76 -2.86 -2.79 -6.64
N PRO A 77 -3.07 -3.31 -7.85
CA PRO A 77 -3.98 -4.45 -8.05
C PRO A 77 -3.60 -5.63 -7.18
N ALA A 78 -4.61 -6.24 -6.55
CA ALA A 78 -4.38 -7.38 -5.67
C ALA A 78 -3.99 -8.62 -6.48
N PRO A 79 -3.18 -9.53 -5.90
CA PRO A 79 -2.88 -10.80 -6.55
C PRO A 79 -4.16 -11.62 -6.71
N GLY A 80 -4.27 -12.35 -7.81
CA GLY A 80 -5.44 -13.14 -8.10
C GLY A 80 -6.53 -12.42 -8.85
N THR A 81 -6.37 -11.13 -9.13
CA THR A 81 -7.26 -10.42 -10.03
C THR A 81 -6.96 -10.83 -11.46
N LYS A 82 -7.85 -10.47 -12.38
CA LYS A 82 -7.71 -10.86 -13.78
C LYS A 82 -6.51 -10.26 -14.49
N THR A 83 -5.88 -9.32 -13.90
CA THR A 83 -4.61 -8.84 -14.41
C THR A 83 -3.61 -9.97 -14.25
N GLU A 84 -3.04 -10.35 -15.34
CA GLU A 84 -2.07 -11.41 -15.40
C GLU A 84 -0.91 -11.19 -14.46
N SER A 85 -0.04 -12.17 -14.41
CA SER A 85 1.12 -12.14 -13.55
C SER A 85 1.79 -10.78 -13.56
N VAL A 86 1.64 -10.05 -12.49
CA VAL A 86 2.25 -8.73 -12.32
C VAL A 86 3.59 -8.92 -11.65
N ASP A 87 4.64 -8.42 -12.26
CA ASP A 87 5.94 -8.39 -11.61
C ASP A 87 5.97 -7.22 -10.64
N TYR A 88 5.79 -7.52 -9.37
CA TYR A 88 5.76 -6.49 -8.34
C TYR A 88 7.06 -5.71 -8.24
N ARG A 89 8.18 -6.31 -8.64
CA ARG A 89 9.45 -5.59 -8.66
C ARG A 89 9.44 -4.46 -9.67
N GLU A 90 8.85 -4.70 -10.84
CA GLU A 90 8.74 -3.66 -11.85
C GLU A 90 7.79 -2.56 -11.40
N LEU A 91 6.70 -2.91 -10.73
CA LEU A 91 5.78 -1.92 -10.18
C LEU A 91 6.47 -1.02 -9.17
N ILE A 92 7.25 -1.62 -8.28
CA ILE A 92 8.00 -0.85 -7.28
C ILE A 92 8.98 0.09 -7.97
N LYS A 93 9.68 -0.39 -8.98
CA LYS A 93 10.61 0.45 -9.74
C LYS A 93 9.92 1.62 -10.40
N LYS A 94 8.74 1.40 -10.99
CA LYS A 94 7.97 2.47 -11.59
C LYS A 94 7.57 3.53 -10.57
N VAL A 95 7.12 3.10 -9.43
CA VAL A 95 6.70 4.02 -8.36
C VAL A 95 7.89 4.84 -7.87
N LEU A 96 9.04 4.20 -7.70
CA LEU A 96 10.23 4.88 -7.18
C LEU A 96 10.87 5.82 -8.19
N LYS A 97 10.60 5.64 -9.48
CA LYS A 97 11.13 6.53 -10.52
C LYS A 97 10.29 7.78 -10.73
N MET A 98 9.14 7.83 -10.12
CA MET A 98 8.27 9.01 -10.25
C MET A 98 8.78 10.18 -9.37
#